data_e64da2e52f38e3522c4022aa18ee2418
#
_entry.id   e64da2e52f38e3522c4022aa18ee2418
#
_cell.length_a   1.000
_cell.length_b   1.000
_cell.length_c   1.000
_cell.angle_alpha   90.00
_cell.angle_beta   90.00
_cell.angle_gamma   90.00
#
_symmetry.space_group_name_H-M   'P 1'
#
loop_
_entity.id
_entity.type
_entity.pdbx_description
1 polymer ?
#
loop_
_entity_poly.entity_id
_entity_poly.type
_entity_poly.pdbx_seq_one_letter_code
_entity_poly.pdbx_strand_id
1 'polypeptide(L)'
;MGIIIDSMMNLIGDEINEDKQTGSQPVLTVEQLARLYKRAKQHDLAHLVGDALIKKGLLADPAQYKLYKREVLVAVYRYEHFRHELDRIRETLNAAEIPFVPLKGAVIRAYYPEQWMRTSGDIDILVHGSDRERAVQCLSEKLGYSFKVESDETVVMTYKEHTHVELHASVNEFDTERQTIFDDCWTYAHVVDGYEYQFENEFFLTYFYAHAAKHFAHGGCGVRPFIDCFLLNKKLPYDKEKLQAMLEGEGVDKFAEAMEKLAEVWFAGGRHDEVTERMAVFVLRGGVYGSLNNTMSVRQQQEKGVHGYLLRRLCIPYATLCEFYPILRKHPHLTPLYRVRRWFRAFSPRTRASFRNDVRAISGMSEQNHSDTGYLLCELGLADFIPNE
;
A
#
# COMPACT_ATOMS: atom_id res chain seq x y z
N MET A 1 -0.82 0.77 24.26
CA MET A 1 -1.13 -0.41 23.39
C MET A 1 -1.13 -1.66 24.25
N GLY A 2 -1.76 -2.77 23.81
CA GLY A 2 -1.76 -4.01 24.62
C GLY A 2 -0.50 -4.85 24.37
N ILE A 3 -0.11 -5.69 25.34
CA ILE A 3 1.11 -6.52 25.35
C ILE A 3 1.42 -7.23 24.00
N ILE A 4 0.39 -7.63 23.25
CA ILE A 4 0.56 -8.31 21.95
C ILE A 4 1.08 -7.37 20.87
N ILE A 5 0.57 -6.13 20.83
CA ILE A 5 1.02 -5.12 19.85
C ILE A 5 2.44 -4.67 20.18
N ASP A 6 2.71 -4.39 21.46
CA ASP A 6 4.02 -3.97 21.91
C ASP A 6 5.06 -5.06 21.64
N SER A 7 4.72 -6.35 21.89
CA SER A 7 5.58 -7.49 21.54
C SER A 7 5.81 -7.59 20.03
N MET A 8 4.76 -7.35 19.20
CA MET A 8 4.89 -7.38 17.74
C MET A 8 5.88 -6.32 17.25
N MET A 9 5.70 -5.07 17.70
CA MET A 9 6.56 -3.96 17.27
C MET A 9 8.00 -4.13 17.75
N ASN A 10 8.21 -4.59 18.98
CA ASN A 10 9.54 -4.85 19.51
C ASN A 10 10.25 -6.00 18.73
N LEU A 11 9.55 -7.10 18.44
CA LEU A 11 10.12 -8.21 17.66
C LEU A 11 10.51 -7.77 16.25
N ILE A 12 9.65 -6.99 15.58
CA ILE A 12 9.93 -6.43 14.27
C ILE A 12 11.11 -5.45 14.36
N GLY A 13 11.09 -4.55 15.34
CA GLY A 13 12.17 -3.59 15.55
C GLY A 13 13.53 -4.26 15.76
N ASP A 14 13.58 -5.37 16.49
CA ASP A 14 14.81 -6.15 16.69
C ASP A 14 15.31 -6.81 15.40
N GLU A 15 14.40 -7.21 14.49
CA GLU A 15 14.78 -7.82 13.22
C GLU A 15 15.27 -6.81 12.17
N ILE A 16 14.72 -5.60 12.18
CA ILE A 16 15.03 -4.59 11.14
C ILE A 16 16.10 -3.59 11.58
N ASN A 17 16.38 -3.49 12.89
CA ASN A 17 17.29 -2.52 13.45
C ASN A 17 18.47 -3.22 14.12
N GLU A 18 19.56 -3.42 13.37
CA GLU A 18 20.76 -4.11 13.83
C GLU A 18 21.41 -3.45 15.05
N ASP A 19 21.19 -2.14 15.26
CA ASP A 19 21.75 -1.37 16.38
C ASP A 19 20.94 -1.51 17.68
N LYS A 20 19.74 -2.07 17.62
CA LYS A 20 18.82 -2.16 18.77
C LYS A 20 18.68 -3.60 19.23
N GLN A 21 19.41 -3.97 20.27
CA GLN A 21 19.02 -5.12 21.07
C GLN A 21 18.03 -4.65 22.14
N THR A 22 16.72 -4.83 21.88
CA THR A 22 15.73 -4.64 22.95
C THR A 22 16.00 -5.65 24.05
N GLY A 23 15.87 -5.19 25.31
CA GLY A 23 16.02 -6.06 26.49
C GLY A 23 15.16 -7.32 26.45
N SER A 24 15.26 -8.18 27.43
CA SER A 24 14.54 -9.47 27.45
C SER A 24 13.04 -9.30 27.11
N GLN A 25 12.62 -9.91 26.03
CA GLN A 25 11.20 -9.96 25.65
C GLN A 25 10.43 -10.77 26.71
N PRO A 26 9.19 -10.36 27.07
CA PRO A 26 8.38 -11.13 27.97
C PRO A 26 8.10 -12.52 27.35
N VAL A 27 8.22 -13.56 28.17
CA VAL A 27 7.85 -14.91 27.76
C VAL A 27 6.35 -14.94 27.52
N LEU A 28 5.95 -15.15 26.26
CA LEU A 28 4.55 -15.20 25.85
C LEU A 28 3.99 -16.61 26.06
N THR A 29 2.77 -16.69 26.58
CA THR A 29 2.03 -17.96 26.66
C THR A 29 1.65 -18.45 25.26
N VAL A 30 1.29 -19.73 25.11
CA VAL A 30 0.82 -20.30 23.83
C VAL A 30 -0.38 -19.52 23.27
N GLU A 31 -1.31 -19.12 24.16
CA GLU A 31 -2.46 -18.30 23.76
C GLU A 31 -2.04 -16.91 23.25
N GLN A 32 -1.08 -16.27 23.93
CA GLN A 32 -0.53 -14.97 23.48
C GLN A 32 0.21 -15.11 22.16
N LEU A 33 0.99 -16.16 21.94
CA LEU A 33 1.64 -16.47 20.66
C LEU A 33 0.62 -16.67 19.55
N ALA A 34 -0.49 -17.35 19.80
CA ALA A 34 -1.56 -17.51 18.80
C ALA A 34 -2.25 -16.18 18.47
N ARG A 35 -2.46 -15.31 19.46
CA ARG A 35 -2.99 -13.95 19.23
C ARG A 35 -1.99 -13.07 18.45
N LEU A 36 -0.72 -13.15 18.78
CA LEU A 36 0.38 -12.47 18.09
C LEU A 36 0.45 -12.91 16.63
N TYR A 37 0.40 -14.22 16.37
CA TYR A 37 0.34 -14.76 15.01
C TYR A 37 -0.82 -14.17 14.20
N LYS A 38 -2.03 -14.20 14.75
CA LYS A 38 -3.23 -13.68 14.09
C LYS A 38 -3.06 -12.19 13.74
N ARG A 39 -2.51 -11.39 14.65
CA ARG A 39 -2.29 -9.95 14.43
C ARG A 39 -1.19 -9.71 13.39
N ALA A 40 -0.07 -10.40 13.50
CA ALA A 40 1.01 -10.32 12.53
C ALA A 40 0.58 -10.76 11.12
N LYS A 41 -0.23 -11.83 11.04
CA LYS A 41 -0.79 -12.30 9.77
C LYS A 41 -1.75 -11.30 9.13
N GLN A 42 -2.54 -10.58 9.93
CA GLN A 42 -3.44 -9.52 9.45
C GLN A 42 -2.67 -8.40 8.71
N HIS A 43 -1.44 -8.14 9.12
CA HIS A 43 -0.55 -7.12 8.51
C HIS A 43 0.49 -7.72 7.55
N ASP A 44 0.41 -9.02 7.24
CA ASP A 44 1.38 -9.78 6.42
C ASP A 44 2.83 -9.71 6.97
N LEU A 45 2.97 -9.73 8.29
CA LEU A 45 4.24 -9.63 9.03
C LEU A 45 4.56 -10.87 9.88
N ALA A 46 3.79 -11.97 9.71
CA ALA A 46 3.97 -13.17 10.49
C ALA A 46 5.34 -13.84 10.27
N HIS A 47 5.95 -13.64 9.12
CA HIS A 47 7.30 -14.09 8.80
C HIS A 47 8.37 -13.33 9.59
N LEU A 48 8.29 -11.99 9.69
CA LEU A 48 9.23 -11.18 10.49
C LEU A 48 9.14 -11.53 11.97
N VAL A 49 7.92 -11.54 12.52
CA VAL A 49 7.69 -11.92 13.92
C VAL A 49 8.14 -13.35 14.18
N GLY A 50 7.91 -14.25 13.21
CA GLY A 50 8.32 -15.66 13.30
C GLY A 50 9.83 -15.84 13.31
N ASP A 51 10.54 -15.11 12.47
CA ASP A 51 12.00 -15.15 12.41
C ASP A 51 12.63 -14.63 13.71
N ALA A 52 12.14 -13.49 14.21
CA ALA A 52 12.54 -12.96 15.51
C ALA A 52 12.34 -13.94 16.67
N LEU A 53 11.16 -14.56 16.75
CA LEU A 53 10.85 -15.53 17.77
C LEU A 53 11.76 -16.78 17.69
N ILE A 54 12.05 -17.25 16.47
CA ILE A 54 12.91 -18.41 16.22
C ILE A 54 14.36 -18.08 16.62
N LYS A 55 14.91 -16.96 16.15
CA LYS A 55 16.28 -16.53 16.48
C LYS A 55 16.50 -16.33 17.98
N LYS A 56 15.48 -15.83 18.68
CA LYS A 56 15.52 -15.63 20.14
C LYS A 56 15.21 -16.89 20.95
N GLY A 57 14.87 -18.02 20.32
CA GLY A 57 14.51 -19.26 21.01
C GLY A 57 13.24 -19.17 21.85
N LEU A 58 12.30 -18.31 21.48
CA LEU A 58 11.07 -18.03 22.23
C LEU A 58 9.89 -18.96 21.88
N LEU A 59 10.08 -19.93 20.98
CA LEU A 59 9.07 -20.88 20.54
C LEU A 59 9.33 -22.29 21.09
N ALA A 60 8.97 -22.52 22.36
CA ALA A 60 9.11 -23.82 22.99
C ALA A 60 8.05 -24.86 22.54
N ASP A 61 6.85 -24.41 22.15
CA ASP A 61 5.79 -25.27 21.65
C ASP A 61 6.04 -25.68 20.18
N PRO A 62 6.12 -26.99 19.86
CA PRO A 62 6.43 -27.45 18.51
C PRO A 62 5.40 -27.04 17.45
N ALA A 63 4.12 -26.90 17.82
CA ALA A 63 3.07 -26.51 16.88
C ALA A 63 3.21 -25.03 16.50
N GLN A 64 3.49 -24.15 17.48
CA GLN A 64 3.78 -22.75 17.25
C GLN A 64 5.07 -22.57 16.43
N TYR A 65 6.13 -23.30 16.76
CA TYR A 65 7.36 -23.29 15.98
C TYR A 65 7.11 -23.65 14.51
N LYS A 66 6.40 -24.74 14.24
CA LYS A 66 6.06 -25.18 12.88
C LYS A 66 5.25 -24.12 12.12
N LEU A 67 4.29 -23.50 12.81
CA LEU A 67 3.42 -22.47 12.25
C LEU A 67 4.23 -21.24 11.78
N TYR A 68 5.02 -20.66 12.67
CA TYR A 68 5.84 -19.49 12.35
C TYR A 68 6.96 -19.81 11.33
N LYS A 69 7.61 -20.97 11.47
CA LYS A 69 8.65 -21.41 10.51
C LYS A 69 8.10 -21.52 9.09
N ARG A 70 6.85 -21.97 8.94
CA ARG A 70 6.18 -22.02 7.64
C ARG A 70 6.02 -20.64 7.02
N GLU A 71 5.67 -19.59 7.79
CA GLU A 71 5.55 -18.23 7.28
C GLU A 71 6.89 -17.71 6.78
N VAL A 72 7.98 -17.96 7.51
CA VAL A 72 9.34 -17.61 7.08
C VAL A 72 9.69 -18.28 5.74
N LEU A 73 9.48 -19.59 5.64
CA LEU A 73 9.78 -20.33 4.42
C LEU A 73 8.94 -19.86 3.23
N VAL A 74 7.67 -19.53 3.46
CA VAL A 74 6.79 -18.96 2.41
C VAL A 74 7.30 -17.58 1.96
N ALA A 75 7.75 -16.74 2.88
CA ALA A 75 8.29 -15.42 2.54
C ALA A 75 9.58 -15.54 1.71
N VAL A 76 10.49 -16.43 2.11
CA VAL A 76 11.73 -16.73 1.33
C VAL A 76 11.38 -17.25 -0.07
N TYR A 77 10.45 -18.21 -0.18
CA TYR A 77 10.00 -18.73 -1.47
C TYR A 77 9.41 -17.65 -2.38
N ARG A 78 8.53 -16.78 -1.81
CA ARG A 78 7.94 -15.66 -2.55
C ARG A 78 9.01 -14.67 -3.03
N TYR A 79 10.02 -14.42 -2.21
CA TYR A 79 11.14 -13.55 -2.59
C TYR A 79 11.95 -14.14 -3.76
N GLU A 80 12.31 -15.42 -3.69
CA GLU A 80 13.09 -16.06 -4.78
C GLU A 80 12.30 -16.07 -6.09
N HIS A 81 10.99 -16.30 -6.02
CA HIS A 81 10.11 -16.21 -7.18
C HIS A 81 10.03 -14.79 -7.73
N PHE A 82 9.82 -13.80 -6.86
CA PHE A 82 9.80 -12.39 -7.24
C PHE A 82 11.10 -11.96 -7.92
N ARG A 83 12.24 -12.30 -7.33
CA ARG A 83 13.57 -11.99 -7.86
C ARG A 83 13.75 -12.59 -9.27
N HIS A 84 13.45 -13.86 -9.39
CA HIS A 84 13.55 -14.55 -10.68
C HIS A 84 12.69 -13.89 -11.77
N GLU A 85 11.44 -13.55 -11.47
CA GLU A 85 10.56 -12.91 -12.45
C GLU A 85 10.99 -11.48 -12.76
N LEU A 86 11.45 -10.71 -11.77
CA LEU A 86 11.98 -9.36 -11.99
C LEU A 86 13.22 -9.40 -12.89
N ASP A 87 14.13 -10.34 -12.68
CA ASP A 87 15.34 -10.50 -13.52
C ASP A 87 14.96 -10.84 -14.97
N ARG A 88 13.99 -11.73 -15.20
CA ARG A 88 13.45 -12.04 -16.53
C ARG A 88 12.83 -10.82 -17.22
N ILE A 89 12.10 -10.01 -16.48
CA ILE A 89 11.50 -8.75 -16.99
C ILE A 89 12.61 -7.78 -17.38
N ARG A 90 13.62 -7.57 -16.52
CA ARG A 90 14.79 -6.72 -16.77
C ARG A 90 15.52 -7.11 -18.04
N GLU A 91 15.87 -8.38 -18.17
CA GLU A 91 16.53 -8.93 -19.37
C GLU A 91 15.70 -8.70 -20.63
N THR A 92 14.38 -8.89 -20.53
CA THR A 92 13.46 -8.77 -21.66
C THR A 92 13.32 -7.33 -22.12
N LEU A 93 13.13 -6.38 -21.19
CA LEU A 93 12.98 -4.96 -21.50
C LEU A 93 14.31 -4.36 -21.98
N ASN A 94 15.45 -4.72 -21.37
CA ASN A 94 16.77 -4.32 -21.84
C ASN A 94 17.04 -4.81 -23.27
N ALA A 95 16.76 -6.09 -23.58
CA ALA A 95 16.93 -6.63 -24.92
C ALA A 95 16.00 -6.02 -25.97
N ALA A 96 14.90 -5.44 -25.54
CA ALA A 96 13.95 -4.71 -26.39
C ALA A 96 14.26 -3.20 -26.47
N GLU A 97 15.31 -2.73 -25.80
CA GLU A 97 15.66 -1.30 -25.71
C GLU A 97 14.50 -0.43 -25.24
N ILE A 98 13.80 -0.90 -24.21
CA ILE A 98 12.67 -0.18 -23.61
C ILE A 98 13.12 0.40 -22.28
N PRO A 99 13.15 1.75 -22.11
CA PRO A 99 13.43 2.39 -20.83
C PRO A 99 12.40 2.00 -19.77
N PHE A 100 12.87 1.63 -18.57
CA PHE A 100 11.99 1.26 -17.47
C PHE A 100 12.58 1.60 -16.12
N VAL A 101 11.69 1.80 -15.12
CA VAL A 101 12.04 2.02 -13.71
C VAL A 101 11.33 0.97 -12.87
N PRO A 102 12.04 0.07 -12.17
CA PRO A 102 11.43 -0.74 -11.12
C PRO A 102 10.98 0.15 -9.96
N LEU A 103 9.78 -0.10 -9.45
CA LEU A 103 9.16 0.74 -8.41
C LEU A 103 8.99 0.00 -7.09
N LYS A 104 8.65 0.75 -6.03
CA LYS A 104 8.14 0.24 -4.74
C LYS A 104 8.91 -1.00 -4.21
N GLY A 105 8.23 -2.16 -4.19
CA GLY A 105 8.76 -3.41 -3.66
C GLY A 105 10.05 -3.90 -4.31
N ALA A 106 10.26 -3.61 -5.58
CA ALA A 106 11.48 -3.98 -6.29
C ALA A 106 12.72 -3.22 -5.79
N VAL A 107 12.54 -1.96 -5.35
CA VAL A 107 13.62 -1.09 -4.86
C VAL A 107 13.77 -1.19 -3.34
N ILE A 108 12.67 -1.04 -2.59
CA ILE A 108 12.71 -0.86 -1.13
C ILE A 108 13.30 -2.08 -0.40
N ARG A 109 13.10 -3.30 -0.92
CA ARG A 109 13.62 -4.51 -0.28
C ARG A 109 15.13 -4.55 -0.10
N ALA A 110 15.88 -3.80 -0.90
CA ALA A 110 17.33 -3.70 -0.78
C ALA A 110 17.79 -3.05 0.54
N TYR A 111 16.91 -2.31 1.21
CA TYR A 111 17.19 -1.66 2.48
C TYR A 111 16.88 -2.53 3.70
N TYR A 112 16.20 -3.67 3.53
CA TYR A 112 15.99 -4.64 4.60
C TYR A 112 17.26 -5.42 4.89
N PRO A 113 17.47 -5.91 6.13
CA PRO A 113 18.62 -6.76 6.48
C PRO A 113 18.71 -7.99 5.55
N GLU A 114 17.58 -8.61 5.28
CA GLU A 114 17.41 -9.68 4.31
C GLU A 114 16.25 -9.33 3.37
N GLN A 115 16.48 -9.37 2.07
CA GLN A 115 15.49 -8.90 1.07
C GLN A 115 14.15 -9.65 1.11
N TRP A 116 14.15 -10.93 1.55
CA TRP A 116 12.93 -11.72 1.71
C TRP A 116 12.02 -11.22 2.85
N MET A 117 12.56 -10.42 3.77
CA MET A 117 11.80 -9.81 4.86
C MET A 117 10.72 -8.84 4.37
N ARG A 118 10.92 -8.27 3.18
CA ARG A 118 9.91 -7.44 2.53
C ARG A 118 9.10 -8.23 1.51
N THR A 119 7.93 -8.71 1.92
CA THR A 119 6.97 -9.34 1.01
C THR A 119 6.29 -8.31 0.10
N SER A 120 6.02 -8.67 -1.14
CA SER A 120 5.14 -7.96 -2.08
C SER A 120 4.34 -8.97 -2.89
N GLY A 121 3.16 -8.56 -3.36
CA GLY A 121 2.28 -9.40 -4.20
C GLY A 121 2.48 -9.17 -5.69
N ASP A 122 3.07 -8.03 -6.05
CA ASP A 122 3.18 -7.47 -7.38
C ASP A 122 4.60 -6.98 -7.68
N ILE A 123 4.91 -6.86 -8.96
CA ILE A 123 6.10 -6.24 -9.51
C ILE A 123 5.66 -4.99 -10.25
N ASP A 124 5.94 -3.84 -9.68
CA ASP A 124 5.60 -2.54 -10.26
C ASP A 124 6.75 -2.06 -11.17
N ILE A 125 6.45 -1.74 -12.42
CA ILE A 125 7.41 -1.23 -13.40
C ILE A 125 6.82 0.00 -14.09
N LEU A 126 7.54 1.11 -14.10
CA LEU A 126 7.21 2.28 -14.90
C LEU A 126 7.88 2.16 -16.27
N VAL A 127 7.14 2.48 -17.33
CA VAL A 127 7.66 2.66 -18.69
C VAL A 127 7.12 3.97 -19.25
N HIS A 128 7.75 4.51 -20.31
CA HIS A 128 7.15 5.65 -21.02
C HIS A 128 5.78 5.27 -21.59
N GLY A 129 4.82 6.18 -21.53
CA GLY A 129 3.49 5.95 -22.10
C GLY A 129 3.52 5.53 -23.58
N SER A 130 4.47 6.07 -24.36
CA SER A 130 4.71 5.70 -25.76
C SER A 130 5.25 4.28 -25.94
N ASP A 131 5.94 3.73 -24.93
CA ASP A 131 6.54 2.38 -24.98
C ASP A 131 5.66 1.30 -24.32
N ARG A 132 4.55 1.70 -23.67
CA ARG A 132 3.69 0.78 -22.91
C ARG A 132 3.18 -0.40 -23.74
N GLU A 133 2.62 -0.14 -24.92
CA GLU A 133 2.10 -1.21 -25.79
C GLU A 133 3.22 -2.16 -26.23
N ARG A 134 4.39 -1.61 -26.55
CA ARG A 134 5.58 -2.36 -26.94
C ARG A 134 6.09 -3.22 -25.79
N ALA A 135 6.10 -2.70 -24.54
CA ALA A 135 6.45 -3.44 -23.35
C ALA A 135 5.47 -4.60 -23.08
N VAL A 136 4.15 -4.34 -23.14
CA VAL A 136 3.11 -5.36 -23.00
C VAL A 136 3.28 -6.46 -24.02
N GLN A 137 3.46 -6.13 -25.30
CA GLN A 137 3.67 -7.11 -26.37
C GLN A 137 4.94 -7.94 -26.11
N CYS A 138 6.04 -7.29 -25.78
CA CYS A 138 7.33 -7.95 -25.55
C CYS A 138 7.26 -8.95 -24.39
N LEU A 139 6.69 -8.56 -23.24
CA LEU A 139 6.52 -9.42 -22.07
C LEU A 139 5.54 -10.56 -22.35
N SER A 140 4.47 -10.32 -23.11
CA SER A 140 3.52 -11.35 -23.48
C SER A 140 4.13 -12.40 -24.43
N GLU A 141 4.80 -11.97 -25.49
CA GLU A 141 5.36 -12.86 -26.49
C GLU A 141 6.59 -13.66 -25.98
N LYS A 142 7.50 -13.00 -25.25
CA LYS A 142 8.74 -13.63 -24.79
C LYS A 142 8.62 -14.38 -23.47
N LEU A 143 7.78 -13.89 -22.54
CA LEU A 143 7.65 -14.45 -21.21
C LEU A 143 6.31 -15.16 -20.96
N GLY A 144 5.33 -15.02 -21.88
CA GLY A 144 4.05 -15.67 -21.78
C GLY A 144 3.07 -15.01 -20.81
N TYR A 145 3.23 -13.73 -20.50
CA TYR A 145 2.28 -12.99 -19.69
C TYR A 145 0.98 -12.76 -20.43
N SER A 146 -0.14 -12.98 -19.76
CA SER A 146 -1.46 -12.47 -20.17
C SER A 146 -1.68 -11.10 -19.56
N PHE A 147 -2.41 -10.23 -20.24
CA PHE A 147 -2.61 -8.86 -19.77
C PHE A 147 -4.07 -8.44 -19.75
N LYS A 148 -4.37 -7.48 -18.88
CA LYS A 148 -5.66 -6.78 -18.79
C LYS A 148 -5.37 -5.30 -18.58
N VAL A 149 -5.91 -4.45 -19.42
CA VAL A 149 -5.87 -2.99 -19.24
C VAL A 149 -6.80 -2.65 -18.05
N GLU A 150 -6.24 -2.05 -17.01
CA GLU A 150 -6.99 -1.62 -15.83
C GLU A 150 -7.42 -0.17 -15.95
N SER A 151 -6.51 0.70 -16.41
CA SER A 151 -6.76 2.12 -16.68
C SER A 151 -5.96 2.59 -17.90
N ASP A 152 -6.13 3.86 -18.26
CA ASP A 152 -5.32 4.47 -19.32
C ASP A 152 -3.83 4.56 -18.93
N GLU A 153 -3.49 4.42 -17.65
CA GLU A 153 -2.13 4.51 -17.12
C GLU A 153 -1.55 3.17 -16.66
N THR A 154 -2.38 2.17 -16.36
CA THR A 154 -1.93 0.92 -15.76
C THR A 154 -2.41 -0.29 -16.53
N VAL A 155 -1.50 -1.21 -16.84
CA VAL A 155 -1.79 -2.54 -17.38
C VAL A 155 -1.34 -3.60 -16.39
N VAL A 156 -2.28 -4.43 -15.95
CA VAL A 156 -1.99 -5.58 -15.10
C VAL A 156 -1.66 -6.78 -15.98
N MET A 157 -0.52 -7.38 -15.73
CA MET A 157 -0.04 -8.58 -16.41
C MET A 157 0.05 -9.74 -15.42
N THR A 158 -0.33 -10.93 -15.85
CA THR A 158 -0.33 -12.13 -15.00
C THR A 158 0.34 -13.30 -15.70
N TYR A 159 1.11 -14.07 -14.94
CA TYR A 159 1.73 -15.31 -15.40
C TYR A 159 1.39 -16.46 -14.46
N LYS A 160 0.74 -17.51 -14.98
CA LYS A 160 0.36 -18.75 -14.25
C LYS A 160 -0.32 -18.50 -12.90
N GLU A 161 -1.18 -17.49 -12.82
CA GLU A 161 -1.95 -17.11 -11.61
C GLU A 161 -1.12 -16.76 -10.36
N HIS A 162 0.22 -16.68 -10.47
CA HIS A 162 1.10 -16.49 -9.32
C HIS A 162 1.95 -15.23 -9.38
N THR A 163 2.21 -14.69 -10.57
CA THR A 163 2.98 -13.46 -10.73
C THR A 163 2.07 -12.37 -11.27
N HIS A 164 2.01 -11.28 -10.55
CA HIS A 164 1.32 -10.07 -10.98
C HIS A 164 2.37 -8.99 -11.26
N VAL A 165 2.30 -8.40 -12.46
CA VAL A 165 3.14 -7.27 -12.87
C VAL A 165 2.22 -6.13 -13.22
N GLU A 166 2.49 -4.96 -12.66
CA GLU A 166 1.79 -3.73 -12.99
C GLU A 166 2.72 -2.85 -13.81
N LEU A 167 2.37 -2.66 -15.10
CA LEU A 167 3.05 -1.71 -15.96
C LEU A 167 2.34 -0.36 -15.86
N HIS A 168 3.05 0.60 -15.29
CA HIS A 168 2.60 1.97 -15.11
C HIS A 168 3.15 2.86 -16.23
N ALA A 169 2.33 3.76 -16.76
CA ALA A 169 2.76 4.85 -17.65
C ALA A 169 2.96 6.16 -16.88
N SER A 170 2.48 6.23 -15.64
CA SER A 170 2.58 7.36 -14.73
C SER A 170 2.80 6.88 -13.30
N VAL A 171 3.45 7.70 -12.49
CA VAL A 171 3.57 7.53 -11.04
C VAL A 171 2.75 8.57 -10.28
N ASN A 172 1.89 9.31 -10.97
CA ASN A 172 1.00 10.27 -10.34
C ASN A 172 -0.03 9.54 -9.48
N GLU A 173 0.03 9.78 -8.17
CA GLU A 173 -0.85 9.17 -7.19
C GLU A 173 -2.09 10.04 -6.89
N PHE A 174 -2.15 11.24 -7.48
CA PHE A 174 -3.20 12.21 -7.23
C PHE A 174 -4.19 12.26 -8.39
N ASP A 175 -5.46 12.13 -8.08
CA ASP A 175 -6.56 12.35 -9.02
C ASP A 175 -6.97 13.83 -8.99
N THR A 176 -6.03 14.73 -9.35
CA THR A 176 -6.24 16.16 -9.36
C THR A 176 -5.85 16.75 -10.71
N GLU A 177 -6.54 17.82 -11.13
CA GLU A 177 -6.16 18.62 -12.31
C GLU A 177 -4.88 19.45 -12.08
N ARG A 178 -4.31 19.39 -10.87
CA ARG A 178 -3.09 20.10 -10.51
C ARG A 178 -1.88 19.38 -11.10
N GLN A 179 -1.03 20.15 -11.77
CA GLN A 179 0.28 19.65 -12.20
C GLN A 179 1.15 19.33 -10.95
N THR A 180 1.73 18.16 -10.96
CA THR A 180 2.59 17.63 -9.91
C THR A 180 3.98 17.30 -10.46
N ILE A 181 4.97 17.10 -9.58
CA ILE A 181 6.30 16.63 -10.03
C ILE A 181 6.23 15.23 -10.64
N PHE A 182 5.16 14.47 -10.37
CA PHE A 182 4.99 13.10 -10.87
C PHE A 182 4.63 13.06 -12.36
N ASP A 183 4.09 14.15 -12.93
CA ASP A 183 3.74 14.24 -14.36
C ASP A 183 4.99 14.19 -15.25
N ASP A 184 6.11 14.75 -14.77
CA ASP A 184 7.41 14.74 -15.43
C ASP A 184 8.44 13.84 -14.73
N CYS A 185 8.01 12.70 -14.18
CA CYS A 185 8.82 11.82 -13.31
C CYS A 185 10.14 11.37 -13.95
N TRP A 186 10.19 11.24 -15.27
CA TRP A 186 11.40 10.82 -15.98
C TRP A 186 12.53 11.86 -15.92
N THR A 187 12.26 13.12 -15.62
CA THR A 187 13.29 14.16 -15.42
C THR A 187 14.11 13.91 -14.14
N TYR A 188 13.55 13.11 -13.20
CA TYR A 188 14.21 12.70 -11.97
C TYR A 188 14.78 11.28 -12.04
N ALA A 189 14.82 10.68 -13.24
CA ALA A 189 15.34 9.34 -13.44
C ALA A 189 16.71 9.38 -14.13
N HIS A 190 17.61 8.52 -13.70
CA HIS A 190 18.93 8.34 -14.32
C HIS A 190 19.19 6.85 -14.62
N VAL A 191 19.97 6.59 -15.65
CA VAL A 191 20.34 5.24 -16.09
C VAL A 191 21.22 4.58 -15.03
N VAL A 192 20.92 3.32 -14.69
CA VAL A 192 21.76 2.49 -13.79
C VAL A 192 22.37 1.29 -14.53
N ASP A 193 21.63 0.67 -15.45
CA ASP A 193 22.14 -0.44 -16.28
C ASP A 193 21.32 -0.58 -17.57
N GLY A 194 21.98 -0.50 -18.72
CA GLY A 194 21.31 -0.62 -20.01
C GLY A 194 20.16 0.38 -20.18
N TYR A 195 18.94 -0.13 -20.19
CA TYR A 195 17.69 0.63 -20.25
C TYR A 195 16.95 0.67 -18.92
N GLU A 196 17.53 0.17 -17.82
CA GLU A 196 17.04 0.31 -16.48
C GLU A 196 17.41 1.68 -15.90
N TYR A 197 16.43 2.39 -15.39
CA TYR A 197 16.56 3.68 -14.73
C TYR A 197 16.20 3.56 -13.25
N GLN A 198 16.69 4.50 -12.46
CA GLN A 198 16.35 4.68 -11.05
C GLN A 198 16.02 6.15 -10.80
N PHE A 199 15.08 6.42 -9.93
CA PHE A 199 14.78 7.78 -9.50
C PHE A 199 15.86 8.33 -8.58
N GLU A 200 16.06 9.65 -8.61
CA GLU A 200 16.79 10.38 -7.56
C GLU A 200 16.14 10.10 -6.19
N ASN A 201 16.96 10.05 -5.16
CA ASN A 201 16.53 9.60 -3.84
C ASN A 201 15.41 10.45 -3.23
N GLU A 202 15.47 11.78 -3.40
CA GLU A 202 14.44 12.70 -2.90
C GLU A 202 13.12 12.54 -3.65
N PHE A 203 13.17 12.38 -4.98
CA PHE A 203 11.97 12.10 -5.77
C PHE A 203 11.36 10.74 -5.38
N PHE A 204 12.18 9.70 -5.23
CA PHE A 204 11.74 8.39 -4.81
C PHE A 204 11.07 8.42 -3.43
N LEU A 205 11.64 9.15 -2.46
CA LEU A 205 11.04 9.34 -1.14
C LEU A 205 9.72 10.11 -1.22
N THR A 206 9.66 11.18 -2.02
CA THR A 206 8.42 11.94 -2.23
C THR A 206 7.32 11.06 -2.82
N TYR A 207 7.65 10.26 -3.83
CA TYR A 207 6.74 9.27 -4.40
C TYR A 207 6.29 8.23 -3.37
N PHE A 208 7.21 7.71 -2.55
CA PHE A 208 6.91 6.77 -1.48
C PHE A 208 5.90 7.35 -0.47
N TYR A 209 6.10 8.58 -0.01
CA TYR A 209 5.19 9.23 0.93
C TYR A 209 3.84 9.55 0.29
N ALA A 210 3.82 10.04 -0.95
CA ALA A 210 2.59 10.31 -1.69
C ALA A 210 1.75 9.04 -1.88
N HIS A 211 2.38 7.94 -2.26
CA HIS A 211 1.73 6.63 -2.37
C HIS A 211 1.17 6.12 -1.04
N ALA A 212 1.94 6.25 0.04
CA ALA A 212 1.50 5.88 1.39
C ALA A 212 0.33 6.76 1.87
N ALA A 213 0.39 8.08 1.59
CA ALA A 213 -0.66 9.05 1.90
C ALA A 213 -1.97 8.73 1.19
N LYS A 214 -1.91 8.41 -0.11
CA LYS A 214 -3.07 7.94 -0.90
C LYS A 214 -3.73 6.73 -0.24
N HIS A 215 -2.96 5.68 0.05
CA HIS A 215 -3.52 4.49 0.71
C HIS A 215 -4.09 4.80 2.08
N PHE A 216 -3.42 5.65 2.86
CA PHE A 216 -3.89 6.07 4.17
C PHE A 216 -5.22 6.81 4.07
N ALA A 217 -5.34 7.77 3.14
CA ALA A 217 -6.55 8.52 2.88
C ALA A 217 -7.71 7.67 2.32
N HIS A 218 -7.44 6.49 1.75
CA HIS A 218 -8.46 5.56 1.24
C HIS A 218 -8.91 4.48 2.24
N GLY A 219 -8.49 4.54 3.49
CA GLY A 219 -8.94 3.60 4.52
C GLY A 219 -7.82 2.93 5.29
N GLY A 220 -6.61 3.36 5.08
CA GLY A 220 -5.43 2.94 5.80
C GLY A 220 -4.52 2.00 5.03
N CYS A 221 -3.28 1.99 5.46
CA CYS A 221 -2.25 1.04 5.07
C CYS A 221 -1.88 0.17 6.27
N GLY A 222 -1.25 -0.97 6.05
CA GLY A 222 -0.73 -1.81 7.12
C GLY A 222 0.50 -1.22 7.80
N VAL A 223 1.16 -2.03 8.62
CA VAL A 223 2.39 -1.63 9.33
C VAL A 223 3.60 -1.58 8.39
N ARG A 224 3.59 -2.33 7.28
CA ARG A 224 4.74 -2.44 6.35
C ARG A 224 5.26 -1.10 5.83
N PRO A 225 4.45 -0.12 5.38
CA PRO A 225 4.96 1.17 4.95
C PRO A 225 5.76 1.91 6.03
N PHE A 226 5.44 1.71 7.30
CA PHE A 226 6.20 2.30 8.41
C PHE A 226 7.56 1.61 8.61
N ILE A 227 7.66 0.30 8.34
CA ILE A 227 8.95 -0.40 8.28
C ILE A 227 9.78 0.13 7.12
N ASP A 228 9.16 0.24 5.93
CA ASP A 228 9.79 0.81 4.73
C ASP A 228 10.32 2.24 5.03
N CYS A 229 9.48 3.10 5.61
CA CYS A 229 9.83 4.46 6.03
C CYS A 229 11.04 4.49 6.98
N PHE A 230 11.01 3.68 8.05
CA PHE A 230 12.11 3.59 9.01
C PHE A 230 13.44 3.20 8.36
N LEU A 231 13.42 2.19 7.49
CA LEU A 231 14.63 1.70 6.83
C LEU A 231 15.14 2.67 5.76
N LEU A 232 14.25 3.29 4.99
CA LEU A 232 14.63 4.28 3.98
C LEU A 232 15.28 5.50 4.63
N ASN A 233 14.66 6.08 5.66
CA ASN A 233 15.24 7.24 6.37
C ASN A 233 16.57 6.92 7.05
N LYS A 234 16.79 5.68 7.47
CA LYS A 234 18.05 5.26 8.09
C LYS A 234 19.16 4.98 7.07
N LYS A 235 18.84 4.41 5.91
CA LYS A 235 19.83 3.82 5.00
C LYS A 235 19.98 4.54 3.65
N LEU A 236 18.94 5.23 3.18
CA LEU A 236 18.99 5.94 1.91
C LEU A 236 19.59 7.34 2.12
N PRO A 237 20.69 7.70 1.45
CA PRO A 237 21.23 9.06 1.54
C PRO A 237 20.35 10.03 0.75
N TYR A 238 19.97 11.17 1.32
CA TYR A 238 19.20 12.20 0.65
C TYR A 238 19.49 13.60 1.21
N ASP A 239 19.23 14.63 0.40
CA ASP A 239 19.25 16.02 0.82
C ASP A 239 17.93 16.37 1.51
N LYS A 240 18.02 16.72 2.80
CA LYS A 240 16.84 17.00 3.63
C LYS A 240 16.07 18.24 3.18
N GLU A 241 16.78 19.29 2.77
CA GLU A 241 16.16 20.55 2.35
C GLU A 241 15.42 20.34 1.02
N LYS A 242 16.06 19.62 0.07
CA LYS A 242 15.45 19.26 -1.20
C LYS A 242 14.22 18.37 -1.01
N LEU A 243 14.32 17.33 -0.17
CA LEU A 243 13.18 16.46 0.13
C LEU A 243 12.03 17.24 0.76
N GLN A 244 12.32 18.07 1.78
CA GLN A 244 11.29 18.89 2.43
C GLN A 244 10.56 19.80 1.45
N ALA A 245 11.30 20.48 0.56
CA ALA A 245 10.71 21.34 -0.46
C ALA A 245 9.80 20.56 -1.46
N MET A 246 10.20 19.32 -1.83
CA MET A 246 9.37 18.45 -2.66
C MET A 246 8.11 17.99 -1.92
N LEU A 247 8.21 17.58 -0.66
CA LEU A 247 7.06 17.14 0.15
C LEU A 247 6.05 18.27 0.35
N GLU A 248 6.52 19.49 0.68
CA GLU A 248 5.68 20.69 0.80
C GLU A 248 5.03 21.05 -0.53
N GLY A 249 5.80 20.97 -1.63
CA GLY A 249 5.30 21.17 -2.98
C GLY A 249 4.14 20.25 -3.33
N GLU A 250 4.16 19.02 -2.89
CA GLU A 250 3.09 18.03 -3.13
C GLU A 250 2.05 17.97 -2.00
N GLY A 251 2.25 18.68 -0.88
CA GLY A 251 1.32 18.75 0.25
C GLY A 251 1.26 17.46 1.08
N VAL A 252 2.35 16.70 1.12
CA VAL A 252 2.47 15.45 1.89
C VAL A 252 3.45 15.54 3.06
N ASP A 253 4.00 16.72 3.31
CA ASP A 253 4.98 17.02 4.34
C ASP A 253 4.51 16.63 5.74
N LYS A 254 3.30 17.02 6.14
CA LYS A 254 2.73 16.69 7.46
C LYS A 254 2.50 15.19 7.63
N PHE A 255 2.04 14.53 6.58
CA PHE A 255 1.88 13.08 6.60
C PHE A 255 3.23 12.37 6.73
N ALA A 256 4.24 12.80 5.96
CA ALA A 256 5.59 12.24 6.01
C ALA A 256 6.19 12.39 7.42
N GLU A 257 6.14 13.59 8.03
CA GLU A 257 6.61 13.84 9.40
C GLU A 257 5.94 12.92 10.43
N ALA A 258 4.60 12.81 10.38
CA ALA A 258 3.85 11.95 11.30
C ALA A 258 4.18 10.46 11.10
N MET A 259 4.39 10.04 9.85
CA MET A 259 4.76 8.68 9.50
C MET A 259 6.16 8.33 10.01
N GLU A 260 7.15 9.20 9.82
CA GLU A 260 8.50 9.07 10.34
C GLU A 260 8.50 8.96 11.85
N LYS A 261 7.81 9.87 12.53
CA LYS A 261 7.70 9.88 13.98
C LYS A 261 7.04 8.60 14.52
N LEU A 262 5.98 8.11 13.88
CA LEU A 262 5.36 6.85 14.30
C LEU A 262 6.27 5.65 14.03
N ALA A 263 7.04 5.64 12.95
CA ALA A 263 8.03 4.60 12.67
C ALA A 263 9.14 4.58 13.73
N GLU A 264 9.64 5.75 14.16
CA GLU A 264 10.60 5.85 15.28
C GLU A 264 10.00 5.36 16.60
N VAL A 265 8.74 5.70 16.90
CA VAL A 265 8.04 5.18 18.09
C VAL A 265 8.00 3.66 18.09
N TRP A 266 7.65 3.06 16.95
CA TRP A 266 7.51 1.62 16.86
C TRP A 266 8.84 0.87 16.85
N PHE A 267 9.86 1.40 16.16
CA PHE A 267 11.08 0.63 15.88
C PHE A 267 12.35 1.16 16.53
N ALA A 268 12.36 2.41 17.02
CA ALA A 268 13.51 3.03 17.66
C ALA A 268 13.27 3.46 19.12
N GLY A 269 12.07 3.24 19.67
CA GLY A 269 11.74 3.58 21.05
C GLY A 269 11.44 5.06 21.27
N GLY A 270 10.98 5.76 20.26
CA GLY A 270 10.42 7.11 20.35
C GLY A 270 9.20 7.19 21.28
N ARG A 271 8.70 8.40 21.50
CA ARG A 271 7.49 8.62 22.32
C ARG A 271 6.33 9.07 21.45
N HIS A 272 5.16 8.53 21.72
CA HIS A 272 3.92 8.99 21.11
C HIS A 272 3.61 10.43 21.49
N ASP A 273 3.00 11.13 20.54
CA ASP A 273 2.15 12.29 20.76
C ASP A 273 0.71 11.96 20.36
N GLU A 274 -0.18 12.94 20.42
CA GLU A 274 -1.61 12.73 20.12
C GLU A 274 -1.84 12.25 18.66
N VAL A 275 -1.11 12.81 17.69
CA VAL A 275 -1.23 12.44 16.27
C VAL A 275 -0.76 11.01 16.04
N THR A 276 0.41 10.66 16.54
CA THR A 276 0.99 9.32 16.39
C THR A 276 0.20 8.25 17.14
N GLU A 277 -0.41 8.56 18.30
CA GLU A 277 -1.31 7.64 19.01
C GLU A 277 -2.55 7.31 18.17
N ARG A 278 -3.21 8.34 17.62
CA ARG A 278 -4.38 8.17 16.76
C ARG A 278 -4.03 7.46 15.46
N MET A 279 -2.91 7.82 14.84
CA MET A 279 -2.40 7.18 13.63
C MET A 279 -2.11 5.69 13.87
N ALA A 280 -1.46 5.35 14.99
CA ALA A 280 -1.21 3.97 15.38
C ALA A 280 -2.50 3.16 15.54
N VAL A 281 -3.51 3.72 16.22
CA VAL A 281 -4.81 3.08 16.40
C VAL A 281 -5.50 2.86 15.04
N PHE A 282 -5.45 3.84 14.14
CA PHE A 282 -6.04 3.75 12.80
C PHE A 282 -5.38 2.64 11.96
N VAL A 283 -4.05 2.60 11.92
CA VAL A 283 -3.27 1.58 11.19
C VAL A 283 -3.53 0.19 11.75
N LEU A 284 -3.46 0.02 13.08
CA LEU A 284 -3.58 -1.28 13.75
C LEU A 284 -4.99 -1.86 13.74
N ARG A 285 -6.03 -1.04 13.59
CA ARG A 285 -7.41 -1.54 13.37
C ARG A 285 -7.59 -2.17 12.00
N GLY A 286 -6.76 -1.78 11.02
CA GLY A 286 -6.78 -2.28 9.65
C GLY A 286 -6.02 -3.60 9.48
N GLY A 287 -5.58 -3.82 8.26
CA GLY A 287 -4.65 -4.86 7.83
C GLY A 287 -3.82 -4.29 6.70
N VAL A 288 -3.22 -5.14 5.86
CA VAL A 288 -2.35 -4.72 4.74
C VAL A 288 -3.02 -3.65 3.86
N TYR A 289 -4.31 -3.76 3.61
CA TYR A 289 -5.10 -2.85 2.77
C TYR A 289 -6.08 -1.97 3.57
N GLY A 290 -5.73 -1.66 4.82
CA GLY A 290 -6.66 -0.95 5.70
C GLY A 290 -7.83 -1.80 6.20
N SER A 291 -8.94 -1.17 6.55
CA SER A 291 -10.17 -1.86 6.96
C SER A 291 -11.39 -1.24 6.31
N LEU A 292 -12.42 -2.05 6.09
CA LEU A 292 -13.71 -1.55 5.59
C LEU A 292 -14.27 -0.44 6.50
N ASN A 293 -14.07 -0.56 7.82
CA ASN A 293 -14.50 0.46 8.78
C ASN A 293 -13.73 1.77 8.59
N ASN A 294 -12.41 1.72 8.39
CA ASN A 294 -11.61 2.91 8.12
C ASN A 294 -12.02 3.56 6.80
N THR A 295 -12.16 2.76 5.73
CA THR A 295 -12.64 3.24 4.42
C THR A 295 -14.00 3.93 4.55
N MET A 296 -14.92 3.34 5.32
CA MET A 296 -16.24 3.94 5.52
C MET A 296 -16.17 5.21 6.38
N SER A 297 -15.31 5.26 7.41
CA SER A 297 -15.10 6.47 8.21
C SER A 297 -14.56 7.62 7.37
N VAL A 298 -13.57 7.35 6.51
CA VAL A 298 -13.03 8.34 5.58
C VAL A 298 -14.09 8.81 4.61
N ARG A 299 -14.80 7.91 3.94
CA ARG A 299 -15.87 8.26 2.97
C ARG A 299 -17.02 9.05 3.60
N GLN A 300 -17.36 8.81 4.85
CA GLN A 300 -18.37 9.60 5.56
C GLN A 300 -17.94 11.03 5.83
N GLN A 301 -16.65 11.28 6.08
CA GLN A 301 -16.11 12.65 6.20
C GLN A 301 -16.29 13.40 4.88
N GLN A 302 -16.03 12.76 3.75
CA GLN A 302 -16.18 13.34 2.41
C GLN A 302 -17.64 13.67 2.06
N GLU A 303 -18.57 12.79 2.38
CA GLU A 303 -19.94 12.83 1.88
C GLU A 303 -20.94 13.48 2.86
N LYS A 304 -20.43 14.19 3.88
CA LYS A 304 -21.27 14.87 4.92
C LYS A 304 -22.28 13.91 5.56
N GLY A 305 -21.87 12.66 5.81
CA GLY A 305 -22.63 11.67 6.58
C GLY A 305 -23.18 10.50 5.76
N VAL A 306 -23.82 9.57 6.49
CA VAL A 306 -24.36 8.30 5.95
C VAL A 306 -25.34 8.52 4.79
N HIS A 307 -26.17 9.57 4.86
CA HIS A 307 -27.16 9.85 3.82
C HIS A 307 -26.50 10.28 2.51
N GLY A 308 -25.44 11.09 2.55
CA GLY A 308 -24.67 11.49 1.37
C GLY A 308 -24.03 10.27 0.70
N TYR A 309 -23.38 9.42 1.49
CA TYR A 309 -22.80 8.16 1.01
C TYR A 309 -23.83 7.26 0.31
N LEU A 310 -24.99 7.04 0.92
CA LEU A 310 -26.03 6.21 0.34
C LEU A 310 -26.60 6.80 -0.95
N LEU A 311 -26.82 8.13 -0.99
CA LEU A 311 -27.29 8.83 -2.19
C LEU A 311 -26.29 8.74 -3.33
N ARG A 312 -25.00 8.95 -3.08
CA ARG A 312 -23.95 8.87 -4.09
C ARG A 312 -23.78 7.45 -4.63
N ARG A 313 -23.86 6.43 -3.77
CA ARG A 313 -23.84 5.02 -4.19
C ARG A 313 -25.02 4.65 -5.10
N LEU A 314 -26.17 5.26 -4.90
CA LEU A 314 -27.34 5.10 -5.78
C LEU A 314 -27.22 5.94 -7.07
N CYS A 315 -26.66 7.13 -6.97
CA CYS A 315 -26.57 8.11 -8.05
C CYS A 315 -25.09 8.42 -8.39
N ILE A 316 -24.38 7.41 -8.92
CA ILE A 316 -22.99 7.62 -9.32
C ILE A 316 -22.84 8.71 -10.40
N PRO A 317 -21.70 9.44 -10.43
CA PRO A 317 -21.37 10.41 -11.47
C PRO A 317 -21.48 9.81 -12.88
N TYR A 318 -21.72 10.67 -13.86
CA TYR A 318 -21.82 10.23 -15.27
C TYR A 318 -20.49 9.62 -15.76
N ALA A 319 -19.34 10.20 -15.38
CA ALA A 319 -18.03 9.69 -15.74
C ALA A 319 -17.85 8.23 -15.30
N THR A 320 -18.05 7.96 -14.01
CA THR A 320 -18.00 6.60 -13.43
C THR A 320 -19.03 5.66 -14.06
N LEU A 321 -20.22 6.18 -14.41
CA LEU A 321 -21.22 5.36 -15.11
C LEU A 321 -20.74 4.96 -16.52
N CYS A 322 -19.98 5.83 -17.21
CA CYS A 322 -19.39 5.55 -18.51
C CYS A 322 -18.29 4.49 -18.46
N GLU A 323 -17.57 4.34 -17.35
CA GLU A 323 -16.60 3.25 -17.14
C GLU A 323 -17.31 1.90 -17.07
N PHE A 324 -18.40 1.80 -16.32
CA PHE A 324 -19.23 0.58 -16.27
C PHE A 324 -19.98 0.29 -17.56
N TYR A 325 -20.32 1.33 -18.32
CA TYR A 325 -21.12 1.24 -19.54
C TYR A 325 -20.56 2.17 -20.64
N PRO A 326 -19.47 1.76 -21.34
CA PRO A 326 -18.79 2.61 -22.34
C PRO A 326 -19.68 3.13 -23.45
N ILE A 327 -20.81 2.45 -23.72
CA ILE A 327 -21.81 2.91 -24.71
C ILE A 327 -22.37 4.31 -24.40
N LEU A 328 -22.37 4.72 -23.14
CA LEU A 328 -22.87 6.03 -22.70
C LEU A 328 -22.00 7.17 -23.21
N ARG A 329 -20.72 6.96 -23.48
CA ARG A 329 -19.82 7.96 -24.10
C ARG A 329 -20.33 8.34 -25.49
N LYS A 330 -20.93 7.37 -26.25
CA LYS A 330 -21.51 7.60 -27.58
C LYS A 330 -22.98 8.01 -27.54
N HIS A 331 -23.71 7.62 -26.48
CA HIS A 331 -25.16 7.83 -26.35
C HIS A 331 -25.54 8.36 -24.96
N PRO A 332 -25.20 9.62 -24.61
CA PRO A 332 -25.42 10.18 -23.26
C PRO A 332 -26.89 10.20 -22.83
N HIS A 333 -27.82 10.30 -23.79
CA HIS A 333 -29.27 10.29 -23.53
C HIS A 333 -29.77 8.98 -22.91
N LEU A 334 -29.02 7.88 -22.99
CA LEU A 334 -29.35 6.59 -22.36
C LEU A 334 -29.02 6.53 -20.87
N THR A 335 -28.39 7.57 -20.32
CA THR A 335 -27.98 7.63 -18.90
C THR A 335 -29.08 7.27 -17.92
N PRO A 336 -30.33 7.76 -18.02
CA PRO A 336 -31.40 7.39 -17.10
C PRO A 336 -31.71 5.89 -17.12
N LEU A 337 -31.72 5.29 -18.31
CA LEU A 337 -31.98 3.85 -18.49
C LEU A 337 -30.90 2.98 -17.82
N TYR A 338 -29.63 3.37 -17.99
CA TYR A 338 -28.50 2.64 -17.41
C TYR A 338 -28.37 2.85 -15.90
N ARG A 339 -28.81 4.00 -15.35
CA ARG A 339 -28.97 4.19 -13.89
C ARG A 339 -30.01 3.23 -13.32
N VAL A 340 -31.17 3.12 -13.94
CA VAL A 340 -32.23 2.19 -13.53
C VAL A 340 -31.74 0.74 -13.64
N ARG A 341 -31.11 0.37 -14.76
CA ARG A 341 -30.51 -0.96 -14.94
C ARG A 341 -29.47 -1.30 -13.86
N ARG A 342 -28.67 -0.32 -13.44
CA ARG A 342 -27.72 -0.50 -12.33
C ARG A 342 -28.44 -0.74 -11.00
N TRP A 343 -29.53 -0.02 -10.72
CA TRP A 343 -30.32 -0.24 -9.52
C TRP A 343 -30.88 -1.67 -9.45
N PHE A 344 -31.37 -2.20 -10.56
CA PHE A 344 -31.78 -3.60 -10.61
C PHE A 344 -30.62 -4.58 -10.34
N ARG A 345 -29.40 -4.28 -10.81
CA ARG A 345 -28.22 -5.07 -10.45
C ARG A 345 -27.84 -4.96 -8.97
N ALA A 346 -28.16 -3.85 -8.32
CA ALA A 346 -27.97 -3.68 -6.87
C ALA A 346 -28.82 -4.65 -6.03
N PHE A 347 -29.90 -5.19 -6.60
CA PHE A 347 -30.72 -6.23 -5.97
C PHE A 347 -30.16 -7.65 -6.14
N SER A 348 -29.02 -7.84 -6.83
CA SER A 348 -28.39 -9.15 -6.92
C SER A 348 -27.91 -9.65 -5.54
N PRO A 349 -27.86 -10.98 -5.29
CA PRO A 349 -27.45 -11.51 -3.99
C PRO A 349 -26.05 -11.05 -3.55
N ARG A 350 -25.11 -10.93 -4.48
CA ARG A 350 -23.73 -10.46 -4.21
C ARG A 350 -23.70 -8.99 -3.79
N THR A 351 -24.42 -8.13 -4.49
CA THR A 351 -24.48 -6.69 -4.19
C THR A 351 -25.24 -6.43 -2.91
N ARG A 352 -26.29 -7.20 -2.60
CA ARG A 352 -27.01 -7.15 -1.31
C ARG A 352 -26.11 -7.55 -0.13
N ALA A 353 -25.23 -8.55 -0.32
CA ALA A 353 -24.27 -8.95 0.71
C ALA A 353 -23.26 -7.82 1.00
N SER A 354 -22.70 -7.22 -0.06
CA SER A 354 -21.81 -6.06 0.07
C SER A 354 -22.51 -4.90 0.77
N PHE A 355 -23.71 -4.52 0.31
CA PHE A 355 -24.50 -3.43 0.92
C PHE A 355 -24.83 -3.67 2.40
N ARG A 356 -25.19 -4.91 2.78
CA ARG A 356 -25.41 -5.26 4.19
C ARG A 356 -24.14 -5.17 5.02
N ASN A 357 -23.00 -5.54 4.46
CA ASN A 357 -21.72 -5.40 5.15
C ASN A 357 -21.36 -3.93 5.34
N ASP A 358 -21.58 -3.08 4.34
CA ASP A 358 -21.35 -1.64 4.44
C ASP A 358 -22.27 -1.00 5.49
N VAL A 359 -23.58 -1.30 5.46
CA VAL A 359 -24.54 -0.80 6.47
C VAL A 359 -24.18 -1.27 7.88
N ARG A 360 -23.72 -2.54 8.04
CA ARG A 360 -23.26 -3.05 9.33
C ARG A 360 -21.96 -2.36 9.78
N ALA A 361 -21.04 -2.11 8.88
CA ALA A 361 -19.82 -1.37 9.17
C ALA A 361 -20.15 0.04 9.65
N ILE A 362 -21.06 0.73 8.94
CA ILE A 362 -21.53 2.08 9.30
C ILE A 362 -22.27 2.09 10.64
N SER A 363 -23.20 1.16 10.85
CA SER A 363 -24.00 1.11 12.11
C SER A 363 -23.19 0.66 13.33
N GLY A 364 -22.06 -0.01 13.13
CA GLY A 364 -21.15 -0.42 14.20
C GLY A 364 -20.08 0.62 14.55
N MET A 365 -20.01 1.74 13.83
CA MET A 365 -19.06 2.81 14.11
C MET A 365 -19.60 3.71 15.25
N SER A 366 -18.75 3.98 16.26
CA SER A 366 -19.06 4.99 17.26
C SER A 366 -18.83 6.39 16.65
N GLU A 367 -19.62 7.40 17.08
CA GLU A 367 -19.42 8.80 16.71
C GLU A 367 -17.99 9.27 17.01
N GLN A 368 -17.38 8.72 18.05
CA GLN A 368 -16.01 9.01 18.45
C GLN A 368 -14.98 8.56 17.42
N ASN A 369 -15.15 7.36 16.80
CA ASN A 369 -14.25 6.88 15.75
C ASN A 369 -14.34 7.76 14.49
N HIS A 370 -15.50 8.30 14.20
CA HIS A 370 -15.73 9.21 13.09
C HIS A 370 -15.01 10.55 13.31
N SER A 371 -15.18 11.14 14.49
CA SER A 371 -14.51 12.40 14.88
C SER A 371 -12.98 12.23 14.88
N ASP A 372 -12.48 11.11 15.40
CA ASP A 372 -11.04 10.79 15.44
C ASP A 372 -10.43 10.68 14.05
N THR A 373 -11.14 10.07 13.08
CA THR A 373 -10.65 9.93 11.70
C THR A 373 -10.58 11.29 11.00
N GLY A 374 -11.61 12.14 11.14
CA GLY A 374 -11.63 13.47 10.53
C GLY A 374 -10.54 14.38 11.10
N TYR A 375 -10.37 14.37 12.41
CA TYR A 375 -9.28 15.09 13.08
C TYR A 375 -7.92 14.63 12.52
N LEU A 376 -7.70 13.32 12.45
CA LEU A 376 -6.44 12.75 11.98
C LEU A 376 -6.13 13.14 10.53
N LEU A 377 -7.09 13.04 9.61
CA LEU A 377 -6.89 13.44 8.22
C LEU A 377 -6.57 14.94 8.07
N CYS A 378 -7.20 15.78 8.89
CA CYS A 378 -6.93 17.22 8.90
C CYS A 378 -5.51 17.52 9.40
N GLU A 379 -5.09 16.93 10.53
CA GLU A 379 -3.75 17.12 11.11
C GLU A 379 -2.65 16.62 10.17
N LEU A 380 -2.92 15.53 9.42
CA LEU A 380 -1.99 14.97 8.44
C LEU A 380 -1.97 15.72 7.09
N GLY A 381 -2.81 16.77 6.92
CA GLY A 381 -2.93 17.49 5.65
C GLY A 381 -3.62 16.69 4.54
N LEU A 382 -4.31 15.59 4.88
CA LEU A 382 -4.92 14.66 3.93
C LEU A 382 -6.41 14.90 3.67
N ALA A 383 -6.99 15.95 4.23
CA ALA A 383 -8.42 16.25 4.07
C ALA A 383 -8.82 16.47 2.60
N ASP A 384 -7.93 17.07 1.81
CA ASP A 384 -8.14 17.38 0.39
C ASP A 384 -7.58 16.28 -0.57
N PHE A 385 -6.90 15.27 -0.01
CA PHE A 385 -6.30 14.15 -0.76
C PHE A 385 -7.31 13.11 -1.25
N ILE A 386 -8.55 13.35 -0.98
CA ILE A 386 -9.60 12.40 -1.18
C ILE A 386 -10.27 12.72 -2.51
N PRO A 387 -10.23 11.83 -3.53
CA PRO A 387 -10.83 12.10 -4.83
C PRO A 387 -12.28 12.54 -4.68
N ASN A 388 -12.65 13.63 -5.32
CA ASN A 388 -14.03 13.97 -5.61
C ASN A 388 -14.55 12.99 -6.70
N GLU A 389 -14.61 11.68 -6.37
CA GLU A 389 -15.21 10.70 -7.25
C GLU A 389 -16.71 10.97 -7.52
#